data_aadf2cbdc03486676b7b99e3c4cef6df
#
_entry.id   aadf2cbdc03486676b7b99e3c4cef6df
#
_cell.length_a   1.000
_cell.length_b   1.000
_cell.length_c   1.000
_cell.angle_alpha   90.00
_cell.angle_beta   90.00
_cell.angle_gamma   90.00
#
_symmetry.space_group_name_H-M   'P 1'
#
loop_
_entity.id
_entity.type
_entity.pdbx_description
1 polymer ?
#
loop_
_entity_poly.entity_id
_entity_poly.type
_entity_poly.pdbx_seq_one_letter_code
_entity_poly.pdbx_strand_id
1 'polypeptide(L)'
;MKASATGRILMWRGGSLWIGLAGEPAGMHAHHAVQITLPFNGGGARFQVPGEPWTNYSAAIVAAQQPHAFEARGQMMAQIFVEPESRDGRALQLLHRAQGIAALDDSISSEVEALAAAFESRATGTALIELAHSAIRKLVGPSQSTATPPDARIAQALELIRERLSGPVSLKPIAQAVHLSPDRFRHLFMEETGVGFRPYVLWQRLDCSLAAYVKGSTLTEAAHDGGFADSAHFSRTFRKMFGIAPASVRPE
;
A
#
# COMPACT_ATOMS: atom_id res chain seq x y z
N MET A 1 -15.94 -15.07 -20.00
CA MET A 1 -16.35 -14.77 -18.62
C MET A 1 -15.17 -14.08 -17.96
N LYS A 2 -15.27 -12.78 -17.61
CA LYS A 2 -14.24 -12.09 -16.83
C LYS A 2 -14.28 -12.69 -15.41
N ALA A 3 -13.22 -13.37 -14.99
CA ALA A 3 -13.06 -13.79 -13.62
C ALA A 3 -13.01 -12.52 -12.75
N SER A 4 -14.10 -12.24 -12.07
CA SER A 4 -14.18 -11.23 -11.03
C SER A 4 -13.26 -11.71 -9.90
N ALA A 5 -12.25 -10.93 -9.55
CA ALA A 5 -11.47 -11.22 -8.35
C ALA A 5 -12.40 -11.17 -7.14
N THR A 6 -12.70 -12.36 -6.58
CA THR A 6 -13.49 -12.45 -5.36
C THR A 6 -12.55 -12.19 -4.19
N GLY A 7 -12.67 -11.04 -3.55
CA GLY A 7 -11.75 -10.67 -2.49
C GLY A 7 -12.24 -9.50 -1.66
N ARG A 8 -11.56 -9.25 -0.54
CA ARG A 8 -11.83 -8.15 0.38
C ARG A 8 -10.65 -7.18 0.41
N ILE A 9 -10.96 -5.90 0.46
CA ILE A 9 -9.99 -4.84 0.75
C ILE A 9 -10.37 -4.21 2.08
N LEU A 10 -9.44 -4.23 3.00
CA LEU A 10 -9.58 -3.70 4.34
C LEU A 10 -8.55 -2.61 4.53
N MET A 11 -9.01 -1.41 4.92
CA MET A 11 -8.19 -0.23 5.08
C MET A 11 -8.00 0.10 6.55
N TRP A 12 -6.79 0.53 6.93
CA TRP A 12 -6.51 1.15 8.22
C TRP A 12 -5.57 2.34 8.03
N ARG A 13 -5.36 3.10 9.06
CA ARG A 13 -4.44 4.23 8.99
C ARG A 13 -2.99 3.74 8.81
N GLY A 14 -2.40 4.07 7.68
CA GLY A 14 -1.02 3.71 7.33
C GLY A 14 -0.88 2.39 6.59
N GLY A 15 -1.99 1.78 6.11
CA GLY A 15 -1.92 0.60 5.28
C GLY A 15 -3.24 -0.02 4.87
N SER A 16 -3.15 -1.12 4.13
CA SER A 16 -4.31 -1.89 3.70
C SER A 16 -3.98 -3.37 3.53
N LEU A 17 -5.00 -4.23 3.66
CA LEU A 17 -4.95 -5.64 3.32
C LEU A 17 -5.88 -5.90 2.14
N TRP A 18 -5.34 -6.46 1.08
CA TRP A 18 -6.07 -6.96 -0.07
C TRP A 18 -5.98 -8.48 -0.04
N ILE A 19 -7.08 -9.18 0.15
CA ILE A 19 -7.10 -10.62 0.35
C ILE A 19 -8.14 -11.27 -0.55
N GLY A 20 -7.76 -12.28 -1.31
CA GLY A 20 -8.63 -12.96 -2.24
C GLY A 20 -7.90 -13.61 -3.41
N LEU A 21 -8.68 -13.96 -4.43
CA LEU A 21 -8.16 -14.56 -5.65
C LEU A 21 -7.49 -13.52 -6.54
N ALA A 22 -6.23 -13.73 -6.88
CA ALA A 22 -5.53 -12.86 -7.82
C ALA A 22 -6.14 -12.96 -9.23
N GLY A 23 -6.50 -11.81 -9.76
CA GLY A 23 -7.14 -11.69 -11.08
C GLY A 23 -6.16 -11.54 -12.24
N GLU A 24 -6.31 -10.47 -13.02
CA GLU A 24 -5.43 -10.16 -14.15
C GLU A 24 -4.04 -9.71 -13.68
N PRO A 25 -2.99 -9.95 -14.48
CA PRO A 25 -1.65 -9.44 -14.19
C PRO A 25 -1.64 -7.92 -14.03
N ALA A 26 -0.92 -7.42 -13.04
CA ALA A 26 -0.62 -6.01 -12.91
C ALA A 26 0.57 -5.64 -13.80
N GLY A 27 0.35 -4.70 -14.71
CA GLY A 27 1.40 -4.16 -15.58
C GLY A 27 2.47 -3.41 -14.77
N MET A 28 3.54 -2.96 -15.43
CA MET A 28 4.62 -2.22 -14.79
C MET A 28 4.06 -0.98 -14.08
N HIS A 29 4.32 -0.89 -12.77
CA HIS A 29 3.82 0.16 -11.89
C HIS A 29 4.78 0.38 -10.72
N ALA A 30 4.53 1.44 -9.95
CA ALA A 30 5.20 1.70 -8.68
C ALA A 30 4.25 2.45 -7.75
N HIS A 31 4.25 2.09 -6.47
CA HIS A 31 3.40 2.72 -5.45
C HIS A 31 4.23 3.19 -4.25
N HIS A 32 3.63 4.06 -3.44
CA HIS A 32 4.30 4.62 -2.27
C HIS A 32 4.50 3.58 -1.15
N ALA A 33 3.57 2.64 -0.99
CA ALA A 33 3.63 1.67 0.08
C ALA A 33 4.72 0.60 -0.11
N VAL A 34 5.23 0.07 1.00
CA VAL A 34 5.89 -1.24 1.03
C VAL A 34 4.81 -2.29 0.82
N GLN A 35 5.01 -3.24 -0.10
CA GLN A 35 4.07 -4.34 -0.37
C GLN A 35 4.62 -5.65 0.17
N ILE A 36 3.80 -6.37 0.92
CA ILE A 36 4.06 -7.75 1.36
C ILE A 36 3.07 -8.63 0.62
N THR A 37 3.57 -9.63 -0.11
CA THR A 37 2.75 -10.57 -0.89
C THR A 37 2.87 -11.97 -0.31
N LEU A 38 1.75 -12.52 0.10
CA LEU A 38 1.63 -13.80 0.82
C LEU A 38 0.67 -14.73 0.06
N PRO A 39 1.14 -15.53 -0.92
CA PRO A 39 0.34 -16.57 -1.55
C PRO A 39 -0.06 -17.65 -0.54
N PHE A 40 -1.29 -18.20 -0.68
CA PHE A 40 -1.80 -19.24 0.22
C PHE A 40 -1.55 -20.65 -0.34
N ASN A 41 -1.60 -21.64 0.52
CA ASN A 41 -1.59 -23.08 0.20
C ASN A 41 -0.42 -23.52 -0.70
N GLY A 42 0.79 -22.99 -0.42
CA GLY A 42 1.98 -23.31 -1.22
C GLY A 42 1.97 -22.71 -2.63
N GLY A 43 1.08 -21.75 -2.89
CA GLY A 43 1.05 -20.99 -4.13
C GLY A 43 2.28 -20.12 -4.34
N GLY A 44 2.29 -19.38 -5.44
CA GLY A 44 3.40 -18.49 -5.77
C GLY A 44 2.93 -17.23 -6.48
N ALA A 45 3.80 -16.25 -6.52
CA ALA A 45 3.63 -15.01 -7.25
C ALA A 45 4.88 -14.72 -8.08
N ARG A 46 4.71 -14.12 -9.24
CA ARG A 46 5.82 -13.70 -10.09
C ARG A 46 5.91 -12.18 -10.12
N PHE A 47 7.14 -11.70 -10.04
CA PHE A 47 7.45 -10.29 -10.20
C PHE A 47 8.47 -10.10 -11.31
N GLN A 48 8.39 -8.95 -11.97
CA GLN A 48 9.36 -8.49 -12.93
C GLN A 48 9.76 -7.07 -12.63
N VAL A 49 11.05 -6.79 -12.53
CA VAL A 49 11.59 -5.42 -12.52
C VAL A 49 11.99 -5.00 -13.93
N PRO A 50 12.09 -3.69 -14.22
CA PRO A 50 12.45 -3.22 -15.57
C PRO A 50 13.77 -3.81 -16.05
N GLY A 51 13.75 -4.42 -17.24
CA GLY A 51 14.94 -5.00 -17.89
C GLY A 51 15.33 -6.39 -17.40
N GLU A 52 14.62 -6.97 -16.43
CA GLU A 52 14.91 -8.29 -15.89
C GLU A 52 13.83 -9.33 -16.23
N PRO A 53 14.16 -10.64 -16.18
CA PRO A 53 13.18 -11.70 -16.35
C PRO A 53 12.21 -11.78 -15.19
N TRP A 54 11.09 -12.45 -15.39
CA TRP A 54 10.15 -12.80 -14.34
C TRP A 54 10.77 -13.74 -13.31
N THR A 55 10.66 -13.41 -12.03
CA THR A 55 11.15 -14.20 -10.90
C THR A 55 9.98 -14.68 -10.04
N ASN A 56 10.02 -15.95 -9.62
CA ASN A 56 8.99 -16.56 -8.77
C ASN A 56 9.35 -16.41 -7.31
N TYR A 57 8.31 -16.17 -6.49
CA TYR A 57 8.41 -16.05 -5.04
C TYR A 57 7.29 -16.85 -4.36
N SER A 58 7.60 -17.60 -3.31
CA SER A 58 6.62 -18.20 -2.40
C SER A 58 5.98 -17.14 -1.49
N ALA A 59 6.75 -16.16 -1.07
CA ALA A 59 6.33 -14.94 -0.42
C ALA A 59 7.35 -13.85 -0.70
N ALA A 60 6.92 -12.60 -0.81
CA ALA A 60 7.81 -11.50 -1.19
C ALA A 60 7.49 -10.19 -0.47
N ILE A 61 8.52 -9.38 -0.29
CA ILE A 61 8.40 -7.98 0.08
C ILE A 61 8.94 -7.11 -1.07
N VAL A 62 8.17 -6.08 -1.44
CA VAL A 62 8.51 -5.09 -2.46
C VAL A 62 8.73 -3.75 -1.78
N ALA A 63 9.88 -3.14 -2.01
CA ALA A 63 10.22 -1.82 -1.45
C ALA A 63 9.28 -0.74 -1.99
N ALA A 64 9.05 0.30 -1.18
CA ALA A 64 8.33 1.49 -1.63
C ALA A 64 8.99 2.09 -2.88
N GLN A 65 8.19 2.57 -3.82
CA GLN A 65 8.64 3.15 -5.10
C GLN A 65 9.40 2.19 -6.04
N GLN A 66 9.48 0.89 -5.73
CA GLN A 66 10.12 -0.08 -6.63
C GLN A 66 9.24 -0.30 -7.88
N PRO A 67 9.71 0.03 -9.09
CA PRO A 67 8.99 -0.33 -10.30
C PRO A 67 8.94 -1.85 -10.48
N HIS A 68 7.75 -2.38 -10.69
CA HIS A 68 7.55 -3.81 -10.88
C HIS A 68 6.27 -4.12 -11.67
N ALA A 69 6.25 -5.29 -12.31
CA ALA A 69 5.03 -5.95 -12.76
C ALA A 69 4.78 -7.17 -11.87
N PHE A 70 3.53 -7.58 -11.76
CA PHE A 70 3.09 -8.64 -10.85
C PHE A 70 2.12 -9.59 -11.53
N GLU A 71 2.28 -10.88 -11.30
CA GLU A 71 1.37 -11.91 -11.77
C GLU A 71 1.23 -13.04 -10.75
N ALA A 72 -0.02 -13.40 -10.44
CA ALA A 72 -0.36 -14.53 -9.58
C ALA A 72 -1.76 -15.09 -9.94
N ARG A 73 -2.07 -15.13 -11.24
CA ARG A 73 -3.40 -15.51 -11.74
C ARG A 73 -3.90 -16.82 -11.14
N GLY A 74 -5.10 -16.77 -10.54
CA GLY A 74 -5.74 -17.94 -9.95
C GLY A 74 -5.18 -18.36 -8.61
N GLN A 75 -4.24 -17.61 -8.04
CA GLN A 75 -3.72 -17.86 -6.70
C GLN A 75 -4.54 -17.10 -5.64
N MET A 76 -4.91 -17.79 -4.57
CA MET A 76 -5.41 -17.14 -3.36
C MET A 76 -4.23 -16.53 -2.61
N MET A 77 -4.37 -15.29 -2.16
CA MET A 77 -3.29 -14.58 -1.48
C MET A 77 -3.77 -13.43 -0.62
N ALA A 78 -2.88 -12.94 0.22
CA ALA A 78 -2.95 -11.64 0.86
C ALA A 78 -1.85 -10.72 0.32
N GLN A 79 -2.19 -9.48 0.04
CA GLN A 79 -1.26 -8.38 -0.21
C GLN A 79 -1.46 -7.34 0.88
N ILE A 80 -0.40 -7.03 1.62
CA ILE A 80 -0.42 -6.02 2.68
C ILE A 80 0.39 -4.83 2.18
N PHE A 81 -0.23 -3.67 2.15
CA PHE A 81 0.42 -2.41 1.80
C PHE A 81 0.64 -1.60 3.07
N VAL A 82 1.87 -1.15 3.31
CA VAL A 82 2.26 -0.41 4.52
C VAL A 82 2.92 0.91 4.11
N GLU A 83 2.40 2.04 4.59
CA GLU A 83 2.98 3.36 4.31
C GLU A 83 4.39 3.46 4.93
N PRO A 84 5.41 3.86 4.16
CA PRO A 84 6.81 3.89 4.60
C PRO A 84 7.05 4.77 5.82
N GLU A 85 6.33 5.88 5.95
CA GLU A 85 6.41 6.83 7.05
C GLU A 85 5.69 6.37 8.32
N SER A 86 4.88 5.32 8.25
CA SER A 86 4.29 4.69 9.44
C SER A 86 5.37 4.04 10.31
N ARG A 87 5.06 3.77 11.57
CA ARG A 87 6.00 3.07 12.48
C ARG A 87 6.44 1.73 11.89
N ASP A 88 5.48 0.93 11.42
CA ASP A 88 5.73 -0.39 10.85
C ASP A 88 6.49 -0.29 9.51
N GLY A 89 6.14 0.69 8.67
CA GLY A 89 6.82 0.91 7.40
C GLY A 89 8.29 1.31 7.57
N ARG A 90 8.61 2.16 8.55
CA ARG A 90 10.00 2.50 8.90
C ARG A 90 10.79 1.28 9.36
N ALA A 91 10.19 0.45 10.19
CA ALA A 91 10.82 -0.77 10.67
C ALA A 91 11.05 -1.76 9.51
N LEU A 92 10.08 -1.95 8.62
CA LEU A 92 10.23 -2.77 7.41
C LEU A 92 11.36 -2.26 6.50
N GLN A 93 11.45 -0.93 6.30
CA GLN A 93 12.53 -0.34 5.50
C GLN A 93 13.92 -0.53 6.14
N LEU A 94 14.04 -0.47 7.46
CA LEU A 94 15.31 -0.71 8.14
C LEU A 94 15.80 -2.15 7.97
N LEU A 95 14.89 -3.13 7.98
CA LEU A 95 15.22 -4.54 7.86
C LEU A 95 15.49 -4.97 6.43
N HIS A 96 14.70 -4.46 5.51
CA HIS A 96 14.77 -4.79 4.10
C HIS A 96 15.45 -3.67 3.31
N ARG A 97 16.60 -3.18 3.80
CA ARG A 97 17.42 -2.07 3.24
C ARG A 97 17.64 -2.10 1.73
N ALA A 98 17.16 -3.14 1.06
CA ALA A 98 17.27 -3.29 -0.37
C ALA A 98 16.19 -2.47 -1.08
N GLN A 99 16.62 -1.60 -1.96
CA GLN A 99 15.81 -1.22 -3.11
C GLN A 99 15.55 -2.50 -3.89
N GLY A 100 14.29 -2.84 -4.14
CA GLY A 100 13.97 -4.00 -4.94
C GLY A 100 12.89 -4.90 -4.35
N ILE A 101 12.91 -6.15 -4.79
CA ILE A 101 12.01 -7.21 -4.36
C ILE A 101 12.84 -8.29 -3.69
N ALA A 102 12.46 -8.68 -2.47
CA ALA A 102 13.12 -9.72 -1.72
C ALA A 102 12.16 -10.87 -1.37
N ALA A 103 12.67 -12.10 -1.39
CA ALA A 103 11.96 -13.25 -0.86
C ALA A 103 11.81 -13.12 0.66
N LEU A 104 10.66 -13.53 1.17
CA LEU A 104 10.47 -13.78 2.59
C LEU A 104 10.73 -15.24 2.87
N ASP A 105 11.32 -15.52 4.02
CA ASP A 105 11.62 -16.89 4.47
C ASP A 105 10.38 -17.56 5.11
N ASP A 106 10.51 -18.84 5.44
CA ASP A 106 9.43 -19.65 6.00
C ASP A 106 8.99 -19.22 7.41
N SER A 107 9.67 -18.27 8.04
CA SER A 107 9.27 -17.74 9.35
C SER A 107 7.88 -17.11 9.37
N ILE A 108 7.37 -16.68 8.19
CA ILE A 108 6.05 -16.07 8.02
C ILE A 108 4.93 -17.10 7.79
N SER A 109 5.23 -18.40 7.66
CA SER A 109 4.28 -19.44 7.24
C SER A 109 3.05 -19.54 8.17
N SER A 110 3.25 -19.44 9.49
CA SER A 110 2.14 -19.48 10.45
C SER A 110 1.16 -18.32 10.29
N GLU A 111 1.64 -17.14 9.93
CA GLU A 111 0.81 -15.96 9.66
C GLU A 111 0.06 -16.07 8.34
N VAL A 112 0.71 -16.67 7.32
CA VAL A 112 0.07 -16.97 6.02
C VAL A 112 -1.08 -17.96 6.21
N GLU A 113 -0.85 -19.07 6.93
CA GLU A 113 -1.86 -20.09 7.25
C GLU A 113 -3.03 -19.50 8.05
N ALA A 114 -2.72 -18.66 9.05
CA ALA A 114 -3.74 -18.00 9.86
C ALA A 114 -4.61 -17.03 9.03
N LEU A 115 -4.02 -16.25 8.12
CA LEU A 115 -4.76 -15.38 7.21
C LEU A 115 -5.63 -16.19 6.25
N ALA A 116 -5.10 -17.27 5.68
CA ALA A 116 -5.83 -18.15 4.77
C ALA A 116 -7.05 -18.77 5.48
N ALA A 117 -6.86 -19.39 6.65
CA ALA A 117 -7.94 -20.00 7.44
C ALA A 117 -8.99 -18.98 7.89
N ALA A 118 -8.57 -17.78 8.31
CA ALA A 118 -9.50 -16.73 8.69
C ALA A 118 -10.33 -16.23 7.50
N PHE A 119 -9.72 -16.10 6.32
CA PHE A 119 -10.44 -15.70 5.11
C PHE A 119 -11.45 -16.78 4.67
N GLU A 120 -11.04 -18.05 4.64
CA GLU A 120 -11.89 -19.19 4.30
C GLU A 120 -13.09 -19.33 5.27
N SER A 121 -12.87 -19.10 6.56
CA SER A 121 -13.93 -19.10 7.58
C SER A 121 -14.79 -17.83 7.61
N ARG A 122 -14.58 -16.90 6.67
CA ARG A 122 -15.27 -15.60 6.59
C ARG A 122 -15.16 -14.77 7.87
N ALA A 123 -13.98 -14.74 8.48
CA ALA A 123 -13.71 -13.91 9.66
C ALA A 123 -14.03 -12.44 9.41
N THR A 124 -14.28 -11.71 10.48
CA THR A 124 -14.58 -10.27 10.43
C THR A 124 -13.40 -9.48 9.86
N GLY A 125 -13.67 -8.30 9.28
CA GLY A 125 -12.62 -7.41 8.80
C GLY A 125 -11.60 -7.05 9.87
N THR A 126 -12.06 -6.83 11.11
CA THR A 126 -11.19 -6.55 12.26
C THR A 126 -10.23 -7.71 12.53
N ALA A 127 -10.72 -8.96 12.51
CA ALA A 127 -9.88 -10.13 12.73
C ALA A 127 -8.81 -10.29 11.64
N LEU A 128 -9.18 -10.05 10.37
CA LEU A 128 -8.22 -10.08 9.26
C LEU A 128 -7.17 -8.97 9.35
N ILE A 129 -7.56 -7.75 9.76
CA ILE A 129 -6.62 -6.65 9.99
C ILE A 129 -5.63 -7.00 11.12
N GLU A 130 -6.10 -7.58 12.22
CA GLU A 130 -5.23 -8.01 13.32
C GLU A 130 -4.22 -9.08 12.89
N LEU A 131 -4.63 -10.02 12.03
CA LEU A 131 -3.71 -11.01 11.46
C LEU A 131 -2.70 -10.36 10.50
N ALA A 132 -3.11 -9.39 9.69
CA ALA A 132 -2.19 -8.62 8.86
C ALA A 132 -1.15 -7.87 9.72
N HIS A 133 -1.58 -7.23 10.81
CA HIS A 133 -0.67 -6.62 11.78
C HIS A 133 0.23 -7.65 12.47
N SER A 134 -0.26 -8.88 12.72
CA SER A 134 0.58 -9.96 13.25
C SER A 134 1.70 -10.33 12.26
N ALA A 135 1.36 -10.48 10.98
CA ALA A 135 2.35 -10.72 9.93
C ALA A 135 3.39 -9.58 9.84
N ILE A 136 2.95 -8.33 9.88
CA ILE A 136 3.87 -7.20 9.92
C ILE A 136 4.78 -7.26 11.15
N ARG A 137 4.23 -7.45 12.34
CA ARG A 137 5.03 -7.57 13.59
C ARG A 137 6.04 -8.70 13.53
N LYS A 138 5.68 -9.83 12.95
CA LYS A 138 6.58 -10.97 12.75
C LYS A 138 7.77 -10.60 11.87
N LEU A 139 7.51 -9.93 10.74
CA LEU A 139 8.54 -9.49 9.81
C LEU A 139 9.46 -8.42 10.40
N VAL A 140 8.90 -7.52 11.20
CA VAL A 140 9.66 -6.44 11.85
C VAL A 140 10.46 -6.92 13.05
N GLY A 141 9.96 -7.93 13.76
CA GLY A 141 10.61 -8.49 14.95
C GLY A 141 10.94 -7.41 16.00
N PRO A 142 12.04 -7.60 16.75
CA PRO A 142 12.48 -6.62 17.77
C PRO A 142 12.90 -5.26 17.22
N SER A 143 13.17 -5.17 15.91
CA SER A 143 13.65 -3.94 15.26
C SER A 143 12.60 -2.80 15.27
N GLN A 144 11.34 -3.11 15.54
CA GLN A 144 10.29 -2.09 15.67
C GLN A 144 10.60 -1.05 16.76
N SER A 145 11.30 -1.45 17.83
CA SER A 145 11.68 -0.55 18.93
C SER A 145 12.82 0.41 18.56
N THR A 146 13.56 0.12 17.49
CA THR A 146 14.73 0.91 17.04
C THR A 146 14.40 1.89 15.92
N ALA A 147 13.19 1.80 15.34
CA ALA A 147 12.76 2.73 14.29
C ALA A 147 12.65 4.15 14.87
N THR A 148 13.44 5.07 14.33
CA THR A 148 13.42 6.47 14.75
C THR A 148 12.04 7.10 14.47
N PRO A 149 11.43 7.80 15.43
CA PRO A 149 10.19 8.53 15.16
C PRO A 149 10.40 9.56 14.04
N PRO A 150 9.35 9.86 13.25
CA PRO A 150 9.44 10.92 12.26
C PRO A 150 9.73 12.26 12.90
N ASP A 151 10.35 13.20 12.15
CA ASP A 151 10.39 14.60 12.58
C ASP A 151 8.98 15.09 12.91
N ALA A 152 8.79 15.62 14.10
CA ALA A 152 7.48 16.01 14.62
C ALA A 152 6.75 17.02 13.70
N ARG A 153 7.50 17.88 13.01
CA ARG A 153 6.95 18.86 12.05
C ARG A 153 6.42 18.16 10.81
N ILE A 154 7.12 17.12 10.33
CA ILE A 154 6.64 16.32 9.21
C ILE A 154 5.44 15.46 9.65
N ALA A 155 5.47 14.85 10.81
CA ALA A 155 4.31 14.14 11.34
C ALA A 155 3.07 15.05 11.38
N GLN A 156 3.20 16.28 11.87
CA GLN A 156 2.13 17.29 11.85
C GLN A 156 1.71 17.65 10.41
N ALA A 157 2.66 17.82 9.48
CA ALA A 157 2.36 18.11 8.09
C ALA A 157 1.56 16.99 7.41
N LEU A 158 1.87 15.72 7.70
CA LEU A 158 1.13 14.57 7.18
C LEU A 158 -0.33 14.58 7.64
N GLU A 159 -0.60 14.93 8.91
CA GLU A 159 -1.97 15.10 9.41
C GLU A 159 -2.70 16.25 8.69
N LEU A 160 -2.07 17.42 8.59
CA LEU A 160 -2.64 18.57 7.88
C LEU A 160 -2.94 18.29 6.40
N ILE A 161 -2.12 17.46 5.76
CA ILE A 161 -2.38 17.01 4.38
C ILE A 161 -3.65 16.16 4.36
N ARG A 162 -3.77 15.14 5.23
CA ARG A 162 -4.93 14.24 5.29
C ARG A 162 -6.23 14.99 5.55
N GLU A 163 -6.23 15.94 6.48
CA GLU A 163 -7.41 16.78 6.81
C GLU A 163 -7.89 17.65 5.63
N ARG A 164 -7.00 17.95 4.68
CA ARG A 164 -7.29 18.90 3.58
C ARG A 164 -7.43 18.22 2.21
N LEU A 165 -7.47 16.89 2.13
CA LEU A 165 -7.47 16.16 0.84
C LEU A 165 -8.65 16.48 -0.05
N SER A 166 -9.81 16.84 0.51
CA SER A 166 -11.02 17.22 -0.23
C SER A 166 -10.90 18.56 -0.96
N GLY A 167 -9.85 19.35 -0.66
CA GLY A 167 -9.60 20.65 -1.24
C GLY A 167 -8.21 20.78 -1.86
N PRO A 168 -7.82 22.01 -2.24
CA PRO A 168 -6.50 22.27 -2.78
C PRO A 168 -5.41 22.13 -1.68
N VAL A 169 -4.53 21.15 -1.84
CA VAL A 169 -3.38 20.95 -0.95
C VAL A 169 -2.13 21.46 -1.64
N SER A 170 -1.47 22.47 -1.07
CA SER A 170 -0.25 23.04 -1.62
C SER A 170 0.87 23.14 -0.59
N LEU A 171 2.12 23.00 -1.05
CA LEU A 171 3.31 22.88 -0.22
C LEU A 171 3.52 24.09 0.69
N LYS A 172 3.39 25.31 0.14
CA LYS A 172 3.72 26.55 0.89
C LYS A 172 2.87 26.75 2.16
N PRO A 173 1.53 26.64 2.12
CA PRO A 173 0.70 26.73 3.33
C PRO A 173 0.98 25.62 4.36
N ILE A 174 1.27 24.39 3.89
CA ILE A 174 1.63 23.29 4.81
C ILE A 174 2.96 23.56 5.49
N ALA A 175 4.00 23.97 4.73
CA ALA A 175 5.31 24.32 5.27
C ALA A 175 5.21 25.43 6.31
N GLN A 176 4.43 26.50 6.03
CA GLN A 176 4.19 27.59 6.97
C GLN A 176 3.49 27.12 8.26
N ALA A 177 2.51 26.23 8.15
CA ALA A 177 1.78 25.70 9.31
C ALA A 177 2.68 24.90 10.27
N VAL A 178 3.79 24.33 9.76
CA VAL A 178 4.78 23.60 10.57
C VAL A 178 6.08 24.40 10.79
N HIS A 179 6.03 25.72 10.61
CA HIS A 179 7.13 26.65 10.86
C HIS A 179 8.42 26.35 10.07
N LEU A 180 8.27 25.86 8.82
CA LEU A 180 9.40 25.61 7.91
C LEU A 180 9.34 26.53 6.69
N SER A 181 10.52 26.91 6.17
CA SER A 181 10.58 27.48 4.82
C SER A 181 10.19 26.41 3.78
N PRO A 182 9.63 26.80 2.61
CA PRO A 182 9.24 25.84 1.58
C PRO A 182 10.38 24.91 1.14
N ASP A 183 11.62 25.42 1.08
CA ASP A 183 12.78 24.62 0.66
C ASP A 183 13.21 23.64 1.75
N ARG A 184 13.29 24.08 3.01
CA ARG A 184 13.59 23.17 4.12
C ARG A 184 12.52 22.09 4.27
N PHE A 185 11.24 22.48 4.13
CA PHE A 185 10.13 21.52 4.14
C PHE A 185 10.27 20.49 3.04
N ARG A 186 10.59 20.90 1.81
CA ARG A 186 10.74 19.97 0.67
C ARG A 186 11.81 18.91 0.93
N HIS A 187 12.97 19.32 1.45
CA HIS A 187 14.06 18.40 1.76
C HIS A 187 13.68 17.42 2.87
N LEU A 188 13.20 17.96 4.00
CA LEU A 188 12.84 17.14 5.15
C LEU A 188 11.66 16.19 4.84
N PHE A 189 10.68 16.67 4.06
CA PHE A 189 9.55 15.86 3.62
C PHE A 189 10.00 14.69 2.76
N MET A 190 10.89 14.92 1.80
CA MET A 190 11.48 13.87 0.96
C MET A 190 12.29 12.86 1.79
N GLU A 191 13.07 13.33 2.75
CA GLU A 191 13.86 12.50 3.66
C GLU A 191 12.97 11.57 4.50
N GLU A 192 11.86 12.09 5.02
CA GLU A 192 10.96 11.37 5.91
C GLU A 192 9.97 10.44 5.20
N THR A 193 9.52 10.80 3.98
CA THR A 193 8.50 10.05 3.24
C THR A 193 9.03 9.26 2.05
N GLY A 194 10.28 9.52 1.64
CA GLY A 194 10.89 8.91 0.44
C GLY A 194 10.33 9.44 -0.89
N VAL A 195 9.37 10.38 -0.85
CA VAL A 195 8.75 10.94 -2.07
C VAL A 195 8.52 12.44 -1.95
N GLY A 196 8.38 13.11 -3.09
CA GLY A 196 8.05 14.53 -3.11
C GLY A 196 6.61 14.79 -2.65
N PHE A 197 6.35 16.03 -2.23
CA PHE A 197 5.06 16.47 -1.72
C PHE A 197 3.87 16.16 -2.66
N ARG A 198 3.97 16.46 -3.97
CA ARG A 198 2.89 16.22 -4.92
C ARG A 198 2.58 14.73 -5.13
N PRO A 199 3.54 13.84 -5.36
CA PRO A 199 3.32 12.40 -5.39
C PRO A 199 2.71 11.86 -4.11
N TYR A 200 3.12 12.36 -2.93
CA TYR A 200 2.54 11.98 -1.66
C TYR A 200 1.05 12.37 -1.54
N VAL A 201 0.71 13.62 -1.85
CA VAL A 201 -0.68 14.08 -1.85
C VAL A 201 -1.53 13.23 -2.81
N LEU A 202 -0.98 12.87 -3.96
CA LEU A 202 -1.69 12.05 -4.94
C LEU A 202 -1.92 10.62 -4.42
N TRP A 203 -0.94 10.05 -3.70
CA TRP A 203 -1.09 8.77 -3.00
C TRP A 203 -2.20 8.83 -1.94
N GLN A 204 -2.17 9.83 -1.05
CA GLN A 204 -3.19 10.00 -0.01
C GLN A 204 -4.61 10.20 -0.58
N ARG A 205 -4.74 10.93 -1.69
CA ARG A 205 -6.02 11.05 -2.41
C ARG A 205 -6.49 9.71 -2.96
N LEU A 206 -5.58 8.93 -3.52
CA LEU A 206 -5.90 7.60 -4.05
C LEU A 206 -6.34 6.66 -2.92
N ASP A 207 -5.66 6.67 -1.78
CA ASP A 207 -6.02 5.90 -0.60
C ASP A 207 -7.41 6.28 -0.07
N CYS A 208 -7.71 7.57 0.03
CA CYS A 208 -9.03 8.09 0.40
C CYS A 208 -10.13 7.64 -0.58
N SER A 209 -9.87 7.76 -1.90
CA SER A 209 -10.81 7.29 -2.93
C SER A 209 -11.05 5.80 -2.85
N LEU A 210 -9.98 5.00 -2.66
CA LEU A 210 -10.10 3.56 -2.52
C LEU A 210 -10.93 3.19 -1.27
N ALA A 211 -10.70 3.86 -0.15
CA ALA A 211 -11.46 3.65 1.08
C ALA A 211 -12.96 3.94 0.90
N ALA A 212 -13.33 4.98 0.15
CA ALA A 212 -14.72 5.28 -0.19
C ALA A 212 -15.31 4.21 -1.14
N TYR A 213 -14.56 3.82 -2.17
CA TYR A 213 -14.97 2.82 -3.15
C TYR A 213 -15.24 1.46 -2.49
N VAL A 214 -14.36 1.02 -1.60
CA VAL A 214 -14.51 -0.23 -0.84
C VAL A 214 -15.73 -0.23 0.08
N LYS A 215 -16.14 0.96 0.55
CA LYS A 215 -17.36 1.15 1.36
C LYS A 215 -18.65 1.20 0.53
N GLY A 216 -18.55 1.07 -0.80
CA GLY A 216 -19.69 1.00 -1.70
C GLY A 216 -20.00 2.26 -2.50
N SER A 217 -19.17 3.31 -2.41
CA SER A 217 -19.29 4.47 -3.28
C SER A 217 -19.07 4.10 -4.75
N THR A 218 -19.73 4.77 -5.66
CA THR A 218 -19.42 4.66 -7.09
C THR A 218 -18.01 5.18 -7.38
N LEU A 219 -17.41 4.80 -8.51
CA LEU A 219 -16.09 5.32 -8.90
C LEU A 219 -16.06 6.86 -9.01
N THR A 220 -17.18 7.47 -9.38
CA THR A 220 -17.29 8.93 -9.47
C THR A 220 -17.32 9.58 -8.09
N GLU A 221 -18.15 9.07 -7.18
CA GLU A 221 -18.20 9.53 -5.79
C GLU A 221 -16.86 9.34 -5.10
N ALA A 222 -16.28 8.14 -5.20
CA ALA A 222 -14.97 7.84 -4.63
C ALA A 222 -13.86 8.77 -5.16
N ALA A 223 -13.87 9.10 -6.44
CA ALA A 223 -12.95 10.09 -7.01
C ALA A 223 -13.10 11.47 -6.36
N HIS A 224 -14.34 11.94 -6.20
CA HIS A 224 -14.62 13.22 -5.55
C HIS A 224 -14.23 13.23 -4.08
N ASP A 225 -14.53 12.17 -3.34
CA ASP A 225 -14.18 12.02 -1.93
C ASP A 225 -12.65 12.10 -1.71
N GLY A 226 -11.86 11.53 -2.63
CA GLY A 226 -10.40 11.64 -2.61
C GLY A 226 -9.85 12.94 -3.20
N GLY A 227 -10.72 13.87 -3.67
CA GLY A 227 -10.28 15.16 -4.24
C GLY A 227 -9.70 15.06 -5.65
N PHE A 228 -10.07 14.01 -6.43
CA PHE A 228 -9.79 13.95 -7.86
C PHE A 228 -10.81 14.81 -8.62
N ALA A 229 -10.38 15.37 -9.76
CA ALA A 229 -11.25 16.17 -10.62
C ALA A 229 -12.39 15.33 -11.22
N ASP A 230 -12.12 14.07 -11.56
CA ASP A 230 -13.06 13.14 -12.16
C ASP A 230 -12.61 11.68 -11.98
N SER A 231 -13.52 10.74 -12.28
CA SER A 231 -13.26 9.30 -12.20
C SER A 231 -12.20 8.81 -13.21
N ALA A 232 -12.02 9.52 -14.33
CA ALA A 232 -11.01 9.17 -15.32
C ALA A 232 -9.59 9.50 -14.80
N HIS A 233 -9.43 10.64 -14.12
CA HIS A 233 -8.17 11.00 -13.45
C HIS A 233 -7.84 10.00 -12.33
N PHE A 234 -8.82 9.67 -11.48
CA PHE A 234 -8.66 8.63 -10.46
C PHE A 234 -8.23 7.29 -11.09
N SER A 235 -8.94 6.82 -12.13
CA SER A 235 -8.64 5.54 -12.78
C SER A 235 -7.26 5.48 -13.42
N ARG A 236 -6.82 6.57 -14.05
CA ARG A 236 -5.45 6.66 -14.60
C ARG A 236 -4.39 6.61 -13.50
N THR A 237 -4.63 7.32 -12.39
CA THR A 237 -3.73 7.35 -11.24
C THR A 237 -3.64 5.98 -10.58
N PHE A 238 -4.79 5.34 -10.36
CA PHE A 238 -4.88 4.00 -9.79
C PHE A 238 -4.10 2.99 -10.65
N ARG A 239 -4.34 3.00 -11.98
CA ARG A 239 -3.61 2.11 -12.89
C ARG A 239 -2.10 2.37 -12.90
N LYS A 240 -1.68 3.62 -12.80
CA LYS A 240 -0.26 3.98 -12.71
C LYS A 240 0.38 3.45 -11.42
N MET A 241 -0.37 3.39 -10.31
CA MET A 241 0.15 3.01 -8.99
C MET A 241 -0.03 1.52 -8.67
N PHE A 242 -1.02 0.83 -9.27
CA PHE A 242 -1.29 -0.59 -8.99
C PHE A 242 -1.23 -1.50 -10.22
N GLY A 243 -0.96 -0.96 -11.40
CA GLY A 243 -0.86 -1.72 -12.64
C GLY A 243 -2.18 -2.28 -13.19
N ILE A 244 -3.30 -2.13 -12.47
CA ILE A 244 -4.64 -2.61 -12.80
C ILE A 244 -5.66 -1.47 -12.79
N ALA A 245 -6.84 -1.71 -13.35
CA ALA A 245 -7.94 -0.74 -13.28
C ALA A 245 -8.69 -0.83 -11.93
N PRO A 246 -9.23 0.28 -11.37
CA PRO A 246 -10.03 0.22 -10.14
C PRO A 246 -11.25 -0.70 -10.27
N ALA A 247 -11.85 -0.79 -11.45
CA ALA A 247 -12.99 -1.69 -11.71
C ALA A 247 -12.62 -3.19 -11.64
N SER A 248 -11.34 -3.54 -11.68
CA SER A 248 -10.85 -4.92 -11.46
C SER A 248 -10.83 -5.29 -9.98
N VAL A 249 -10.90 -4.29 -9.11
CA VAL A 249 -10.95 -4.44 -7.66
C VAL A 249 -12.41 -4.24 -7.26
N ARG A 250 -13.13 -5.34 -6.97
CA ARG A 250 -14.52 -5.27 -6.52
C ARG A 250 -14.55 -5.56 -5.02
N PRO A 251 -15.05 -4.62 -4.20
CA PRO A 251 -15.43 -4.96 -2.82
C PRO A 251 -16.58 -5.96 -2.84
N GLU A 252 -16.57 -6.91 -1.93
CA GLU A 252 -17.74 -7.78 -1.65
C GLU A 252 -18.86 -6.98 -0.99
#